data_b9ae5a234c8d8380d772ec8119d9765b
#
_entry.id   b9ae5a234c8d8380d772ec8119d9765b
#
_cell.length_a   1.000
_cell.length_b   1.000
_cell.length_c   1.000
_cell.angle_alpha   90.00
_cell.angle_beta   90.00
_cell.angle_gamma   90.00
#
_symmetry.space_group_name_H-M   'P 1'
#
loop_
_entity.id
_entity.type
_entity.pdbx_description
1 polymer ?
#
loop_
_entity_poly.entity_id
_entity_poly.type
_entity_poly.pdbx_seq_one_letter_code
_entity_poly.pdbx_strand_id
1 'polypeptide(L)'
;MIDGQAPVEVFDEIDSTILEARRRAERNEVSPVWLIAKHQTAGRGRRGRTWTSHGGNLMATLLFTTEQPPQQIALLGFATGVALAETIDAIIGPGSAQLKWPNDVFINGAKASGIMLDSGTLAAGQTWVALAFGVNLADAPDNIDQKTTSIRDLLPPDAPAPEPLAFLAALRPKLEGWSARIVSEGFEPLRAAWLQRAYGLGQEARVVQGEQTIEGRIVGLTSRGELELDTATGRRLIAAGDVFLPKVA
;
A
#
# COMPACT_ATOMS: atom_id res chain seq x y z
N MET A 1 -12.99 -10.47 -7.02
CA MET A 1 -11.58 -10.93 -6.84
C MET A 1 -10.70 -10.15 -7.81
N ILE A 2 -9.45 -9.93 -7.45
CA ILE A 2 -8.47 -9.31 -8.36
C ILE A 2 -8.17 -10.31 -9.49
N ASP A 3 -8.21 -9.83 -10.74
CA ASP A 3 -7.76 -10.60 -11.90
C ASP A 3 -6.26 -10.38 -12.12
N GLY A 4 -5.46 -11.39 -11.82
CA GLY A 4 -4.03 -11.38 -12.04
C GLY A 4 -3.62 -11.25 -13.52
N GLN A 5 -4.54 -11.47 -14.46
CA GLN A 5 -4.30 -11.36 -15.91
C GLN A 5 -4.81 -10.04 -16.52
N ALA A 6 -5.34 -9.12 -15.70
CA ALA A 6 -5.80 -7.83 -16.21
C ALA A 6 -4.72 -7.15 -17.10
N PRO A 7 -5.11 -6.57 -18.26
CA PRO A 7 -4.16 -5.92 -19.15
C PRO A 7 -3.41 -4.77 -18.48
N VAL A 8 -2.24 -4.45 -19.02
CA VAL A 8 -1.39 -3.36 -18.53
C VAL A 8 -1.38 -2.24 -19.56
N GLU A 9 -1.73 -1.04 -19.14
CA GLU A 9 -1.65 0.19 -19.91
C GLU A 9 -0.57 1.10 -19.30
N VAL A 10 0.39 1.51 -20.12
CA VAL A 10 1.55 2.30 -19.68
C VAL A 10 1.47 3.71 -20.26
N PHE A 11 1.51 4.71 -19.39
CA PHE A 11 1.62 6.12 -19.74
C PHE A 11 3.08 6.57 -19.60
N ASP A 12 3.61 7.25 -20.59
CA ASP A 12 4.92 7.91 -20.45
C ASP A 12 4.84 9.02 -19.40
N GLU A 13 3.80 9.84 -19.47
CA GLU A 13 3.49 10.87 -18.49
C GLU A 13 1.97 11.01 -18.29
N ILE A 14 1.55 11.19 -17.04
CA ILE A 14 0.17 11.49 -16.64
C ILE A 14 0.18 12.28 -15.32
N ASP A 15 -0.91 12.94 -14.97
CA ASP A 15 -1.04 13.59 -13.67
C ASP A 15 -0.95 12.58 -12.51
N SER A 16 -1.79 11.54 -12.54
CA SER A 16 -1.75 10.44 -11.57
C SER A 16 -2.56 9.23 -12.06
N THR A 17 -2.03 8.03 -11.87
CA THR A 17 -2.72 6.78 -12.24
C THR A 17 -4.03 6.60 -11.47
N ILE A 18 -4.11 7.02 -10.21
CA ILE A 18 -5.36 6.94 -9.43
C ILE A 18 -6.39 7.98 -9.87
N LEU A 19 -5.95 9.17 -10.32
CA LEU A 19 -6.86 10.15 -10.88
C LEU A 19 -7.43 9.69 -12.23
N GLU A 20 -6.63 9.01 -13.05
CA GLU A 20 -7.12 8.41 -14.30
C GLU A 20 -8.14 7.31 -14.03
N ALA A 21 -7.88 6.44 -13.04
CA ALA A 21 -8.84 5.44 -12.61
C ALA A 21 -10.18 6.08 -12.19
N ARG A 22 -10.14 7.18 -11.44
CA ARG A 22 -11.34 7.94 -11.05
C ARG A 22 -12.06 8.53 -12.27
N ARG A 23 -11.34 9.17 -13.21
CA ARG A 23 -11.93 9.70 -14.44
C ARG A 23 -12.65 8.62 -15.26
N ARG A 24 -12.06 7.42 -15.35
CA ARG A 24 -12.71 6.27 -16.01
C ARG A 24 -13.98 5.85 -15.29
N ALA A 25 -13.95 5.80 -13.98
CA ALA A 25 -15.13 5.49 -13.17
C ALA A 25 -16.25 6.54 -13.35
N GLU A 26 -15.91 7.83 -13.37
CA GLU A 26 -16.86 8.92 -13.62
C GLU A 26 -17.52 8.84 -15.01
N ARG A 27 -16.80 8.29 -16.00
CA ARG A 27 -17.34 8.01 -17.35
C ARG A 27 -18.04 6.65 -17.48
N ASN A 28 -18.14 5.88 -16.37
CA ASN A 28 -18.60 4.47 -16.36
C ASN A 28 -17.77 3.55 -17.28
N GLU A 29 -16.49 3.84 -17.48
CA GLU A 29 -15.55 3.09 -18.34
C GLU A 29 -14.64 2.23 -17.46
N VAL A 30 -15.22 1.35 -16.63
CA VAL A 30 -14.44 0.50 -15.71
C VAL A 30 -14.39 -0.92 -16.23
N SER A 31 -13.20 -1.37 -16.58
CA SER A 31 -12.83 -2.76 -16.80
C SER A 31 -11.55 -3.08 -16.06
N PRO A 32 -11.28 -4.35 -15.69
CA PRO A 32 -10.04 -4.71 -15.01
C PRO A 32 -8.83 -4.29 -15.85
N VAL A 33 -8.00 -3.38 -15.31
CA VAL A 33 -6.80 -2.87 -16.00
C VAL A 33 -5.77 -2.35 -15.00
N TRP A 34 -4.50 -2.61 -15.27
CA TRP A 34 -3.38 -1.99 -14.60
C TRP A 34 -2.98 -0.71 -15.33
N LEU A 35 -3.11 0.43 -14.67
CA LEU A 35 -2.64 1.74 -15.13
C LEU A 35 -1.27 2.00 -14.52
N ILE A 36 -0.25 2.13 -15.35
CA ILE A 36 1.14 2.33 -14.96
C ILE A 36 1.62 3.67 -15.52
N ALA A 37 2.33 4.47 -14.73
CA ALA A 37 2.96 5.68 -15.22
C ALA A 37 4.49 5.59 -15.09
N LYS A 38 5.23 6.00 -16.11
CA LYS A 38 6.68 6.22 -16.00
C LYS A 38 6.97 7.52 -15.25
N HIS A 39 6.12 8.53 -15.42
CA HIS A 39 6.17 9.80 -14.70
C HIS A 39 4.78 10.28 -14.30
N GLN A 40 4.62 10.73 -13.04
CA GLN A 40 3.41 11.40 -12.58
C GLN A 40 3.71 12.87 -12.25
N THR A 41 2.99 13.81 -12.88
CA THR A 41 3.17 15.25 -12.64
C THR A 41 2.46 15.74 -11.38
N ALA A 42 1.45 14.99 -10.90
CA ALA A 42 0.67 15.31 -9.70
C ALA A 42 0.31 14.04 -8.89
N GLY A 43 1.31 13.20 -8.62
CA GLY A 43 1.14 11.96 -7.86
C GLY A 43 0.46 12.18 -6.51
N ARG A 44 -0.45 11.30 -6.14
CA ARG A 44 -1.30 11.42 -4.95
C ARG A 44 -0.93 10.40 -3.88
N GLY A 45 -0.86 10.89 -2.65
CA GLY A 45 -0.87 10.10 -1.42
C GLY A 45 -2.14 10.34 -0.62
N ARG A 46 -2.29 9.62 0.48
CA ARG A 46 -3.44 9.76 1.39
C ARG A 46 -3.49 11.17 2.01
N ARG A 47 -4.73 11.63 2.32
CA ARG A 47 -4.99 12.91 2.99
C ARG A 47 -4.39 14.12 2.28
N GLY A 48 -4.39 14.10 0.94
CA GLY A 48 -3.90 15.21 0.12
C GLY A 48 -2.38 15.36 0.04
N ARG A 49 -1.61 14.42 0.62
CA ARG A 49 -0.15 14.41 0.45
C ARG A 49 0.23 14.12 -1.00
N THR A 50 1.39 14.61 -1.41
CA THR A 50 1.97 14.31 -2.71
C THR A 50 2.76 13.00 -2.65
N TRP A 51 2.68 12.21 -3.72
CA TRP A 51 3.62 11.14 -4.03
C TRP A 51 4.58 11.63 -5.09
N THR A 52 5.85 11.77 -4.75
CA THR A 52 6.88 12.19 -5.69
C THR A 52 7.22 11.04 -6.64
N SER A 53 7.23 11.33 -7.93
CA SER A 53 7.49 10.36 -8.98
C SER A 53 8.89 10.58 -9.55
N HIS A 54 9.77 9.61 -9.35
CA HIS A 54 11.09 9.59 -9.97
C HIS A 54 11.15 8.49 -11.02
N GLY A 55 11.92 8.72 -12.08
CA GLY A 55 12.09 7.72 -13.15
C GLY A 55 12.65 6.40 -12.63
N GLY A 56 12.18 5.28 -13.19
CA GLY A 56 12.58 3.94 -12.76
C GLY A 56 11.83 3.40 -11.53
N ASN A 57 10.94 4.19 -10.92
CA ASN A 57 10.03 3.75 -9.86
C ASN A 57 8.73 3.19 -10.42
N LEU A 58 8.02 2.39 -9.65
CA LEU A 58 6.71 1.87 -10.04
C LEU A 58 5.60 2.76 -9.46
N MET A 59 4.78 3.32 -10.33
CA MET A 59 3.50 3.96 -10.00
C MET A 59 2.39 3.17 -10.70
N ALA A 60 1.59 2.45 -9.91
CA ALA A 60 0.60 1.52 -10.41
C ALA A 60 -0.77 1.74 -9.78
N THR A 61 -1.81 1.58 -10.56
CA THR A 61 -3.20 1.51 -10.09
C THR A 61 -3.92 0.35 -10.81
N LEU A 62 -4.46 -0.59 -10.04
CA LEU A 62 -5.42 -1.56 -10.56
C LEU A 62 -6.82 -0.99 -10.43
N LEU A 63 -7.50 -0.82 -11.57
CA LEU A 63 -8.91 -0.43 -11.65
C LEU A 63 -9.75 -1.66 -11.98
N PHE A 64 -10.84 -1.89 -11.23
CA PHE A 64 -11.77 -2.99 -11.46
C PHE A 64 -13.12 -2.73 -10.79
N THR A 65 -14.12 -3.57 -11.08
CA THR A 65 -15.40 -3.59 -10.36
C THR A 65 -15.52 -4.81 -9.45
N THR A 66 -16.31 -4.68 -8.39
CA THR A 66 -16.56 -5.77 -7.44
C THR A 66 -17.94 -5.66 -6.81
N GLU A 67 -18.47 -6.79 -6.36
CA GLU A 67 -19.68 -6.87 -5.53
C GLU A 67 -19.36 -7.07 -4.05
N GLN A 68 -18.08 -7.08 -3.69
CA GLN A 68 -17.66 -7.26 -2.31
C GLN A 68 -18.06 -6.06 -1.44
N PRO A 69 -18.44 -6.29 -0.18
CA PRO A 69 -18.79 -5.21 0.73
C PRO A 69 -17.58 -4.32 1.05
N PRO A 70 -17.79 -3.03 1.40
CA PRO A 70 -16.72 -2.07 1.67
C PRO A 70 -15.67 -2.55 2.67
N GLN A 71 -16.08 -3.36 3.66
CA GLN A 71 -15.18 -3.92 4.66
C GLN A 71 -14.15 -4.88 4.04
N GLN A 72 -14.55 -5.69 3.06
CA GLN A 72 -13.64 -6.59 2.34
C GLN A 72 -12.76 -5.83 1.34
N ILE A 73 -13.31 -4.80 0.69
CA ILE A 73 -12.54 -3.92 -0.19
C ILE A 73 -11.39 -3.27 0.59
N ALA A 74 -11.66 -2.77 1.80
CA ALA A 74 -10.63 -2.16 2.64
C ALA A 74 -9.46 -3.12 2.97
N LEU A 75 -9.70 -4.43 3.05
CA LEU A 75 -8.67 -5.43 3.32
C LEU A 75 -7.67 -5.60 2.16
N LEU A 76 -8.02 -5.15 0.94
CA LEU A 76 -7.10 -5.16 -0.20
C LEU A 76 -5.84 -4.32 0.04
N GLY A 77 -5.94 -3.28 0.87
CA GLY A 77 -4.76 -2.52 1.30
C GLY A 77 -3.76 -3.38 2.08
N PHE A 78 -4.24 -4.24 2.98
CA PHE A 78 -3.41 -5.18 3.73
C PHE A 78 -2.83 -6.27 2.81
N ALA A 79 -3.66 -6.82 1.91
CA ALA A 79 -3.22 -7.80 0.91
C ALA A 79 -2.10 -7.24 0.03
N THR A 80 -2.27 -6.00 -0.44
CA THR A 80 -1.24 -5.31 -1.23
C THR A 80 0.04 -5.11 -0.43
N GLY A 81 -0.06 -4.72 0.84
CA GLY A 81 1.10 -4.57 1.72
C GLY A 81 1.89 -5.88 1.88
N VAL A 82 1.20 -6.99 2.17
CA VAL A 82 1.84 -8.30 2.30
C VAL A 82 2.45 -8.76 0.98
N ALA A 83 1.73 -8.64 -0.15
CA ALA A 83 2.23 -9.00 -1.48
C ALA A 83 3.45 -8.19 -1.89
N LEU A 84 3.47 -6.87 -1.60
CA LEU A 84 4.62 -5.99 -1.82
C LEU A 84 5.81 -6.44 -0.97
N ALA A 85 5.59 -6.70 0.33
CA ALA A 85 6.65 -7.17 1.22
C ALA A 85 7.26 -8.50 0.75
N GLU A 86 6.44 -9.47 0.34
CA GLU A 86 6.90 -10.74 -0.22
C GLU A 86 7.66 -10.57 -1.55
N THR A 87 7.28 -9.58 -2.35
CA THR A 87 7.97 -9.30 -3.62
C THR A 87 9.32 -8.62 -3.38
N ILE A 88 9.37 -7.69 -2.44
CA ILE A 88 10.59 -7.02 -2.00
C ILE A 88 11.56 -8.04 -1.37
N ASP A 89 11.06 -8.88 -0.46
CA ASP A 89 11.88 -9.91 0.21
C ASP A 89 12.52 -10.90 -0.77
N ALA A 90 11.84 -11.20 -1.88
CA ALA A 90 12.42 -12.05 -2.93
C ALA A 90 13.63 -11.40 -3.64
N ILE A 91 13.78 -10.08 -3.55
CA ILE A 91 14.85 -9.32 -4.19
C ILE A 91 16.00 -9.05 -3.22
N ILE A 92 15.70 -8.60 -1.99
CA ILE A 92 16.70 -8.11 -1.03
C ILE A 92 16.92 -9.04 0.16
N GLY A 93 16.16 -10.11 0.27
CA GLY A 93 16.27 -11.10 1.34
C GLY A 93 15.05 -11.19 2.25
N PRO A 94 14.79 -12.37 2.81
CA PRO A 94 13.61 -12.64 3.63
C PRO A 94 13.53 -11.74 4.88
N GLY A 95 12.33 -11.21 5.18
CA GLY A 95 12.06 -10.40 6.36
C GLY A 95 12.59 -8.97 6.32
N SER A 96 13.12 -8.53 5.17
CA SER A 96 13.64 -7.17 4.99
C SER A 96 12.52 -6.13 4.98
N ALA A 97 11.37 -6.48 4.39
CA ALA A 97 10.22 -5.59 4.26
C ALA A 97 9.28 -5.71 5.46
N GLN A 98 8.98 -4.58 6.08
CA GLN A 98 8.07 -4.44 7.21
C GLN A 98 6.86 -3.60 6.82
N LEU A 99 5.73 -3.84 7.49
CA LEU A 99 4.45 -3.19 7.19
C LEU A 99 4.10 -2.19 8.28
N LYS A 100 4.06 -0.92 7.93
CA LYS A 100 3.62 0.14 8.83
C LYS A 100 2.16 0.47 8.59
N TRP A 101 1.35 0.27 9.62
CA TRP A 101 -0.05 0.66 9.57
C TRP A 101 -0.24 2.16 9.29
N PRO A 102 -1.20 2.54 8.46
CA PRO A 102 -2.17 1.64 7.81
C PRO A 102 -1.77 1.17 6.41
N ASN A 103 -0.75 1.72 5.75
CA ASN A 103 -0.63 1.61 4.30
C ASN A 103 0.79 1.75 3.73
N ASP A 104 1.81 1.63 4.55
CA ASP A 104 3.19 1.84 4.09
C ASP A 104 4.03 0.55 4.20
N VAL A 105 4.96 0.37 3.28
CA VAL A 105 6.01 -0.64 3.35
C VAL A 105 7.33 0.04 3.68
N PHE A 106 8.01 -0.49 4.69
CA PHE A 106 9.27 0.01 5.21
C PHE A 106 10.39 -1.00 5.01
N ILE A 107 11.60 -0.52 4.85
CA ILE A 107 12.82 -1.31 4.84
C ILE A 107 13.85 -0.56 5.69
N ASN A 108 14.42 -1.24 6.69
CA ASN A 108 15.40 -0.64 7.61
C ASN A 108 14.92 0.69 8.25
N GLY A 109 13.63 0.78 8.60
CA GLY A 109 13.04 1.97 9.21
C GLY A 109 12.79 3.14 8.25
N ALA A 110 12.97 2.95 6.95
CA ALA A 110 12.70 3.93 5.89
C ALA A 110 11.57 3.47 4.97
N LYS A 111 10.75 4.40 4.49
CA LYS A 111 9.61 4.10 3.62
C LYS A 111 10.07 3.78 2.20
N ALA A 112 9.69 2.62 1.70
CA ALA A 112 9.94 2.18 0.33
C ALA A 112 8.69 2.19 -0.55
N SER A 113 7.49 2.06 0.05
CA SER A 113 6.23 2.04 -0.70
C SER A 113 5.09 2.65 0.10
N GLY A 114 4.09 3.17 -0.62
CA GLY A 114 2.82 3.62 -0.06
C GLY A 114 1.66 3.09 -0.89
N ILE A 115 0.56 2.73 -0.21
CA ILE A 115 -0.63 2.14 -0.80
C ILE A 115 -1.80 3.10 -0.60
N MET A 116 -2.64 3.24 -1.61
CA MET A 116 -3.87 4.02 -1.54
C MET A 116 -5.00 3.24 -2.21
N LEU A 117 -6.18 3.27 -1.61
CA LEU A 117 -7.38 2.67 -2.14
C LEU A 117 -8.46 3.73 -2.24
N ASP A 118 -9.09 3.80 -3.40
CA ASP A 118 -10.25 4.62 -3.69
C ASP A 118 -11.36 3.75 -4.25
N SER A 119 -12.61 4.09 -3.97
CA SER A 119 -13.75 3.32 -4.45
C SER A 119 -15.00 4.18 -4.47
N GLY A 120 -15.97 3.78 -5.27
CA GLY A 120 -17.27 4.43 -5.35
C GLY A 120 -18.26 3.58 -6.12
N THR A 121 -19.45 4.11 -6.31
CA THR A 121 -20.55 3.41 -6.98
C THR A 121 -20.71 3.92 -8.41
N LEU A 122 -20.77 3.01 -9.38
CA LEU A 122 -21.11 3.30 -10.77
C LEU A 122 -22.63 3.53 -10.93
N ALA A 123 -23.03 4.13 -12.04
CA ALA A 123 -24.46 4.36 -12.35
C ALA A 123 -25.31 3.08 -12.32
N ALA A 124 -24.72 1.93 -12.69
CA ALA A 124 -25.36 0.62 -12.63
C ALA A 124 -25.42 -0.02 -11.22
N GLY A 125 -24.93 0.68 -10.17
CA GLY A 125 -24.93 0.19 -8.80
C GLY A 125 -23.73 -0.70 -8.42
N GLN A 126 -22.84 -1.01 -9.36
CA GLN A 126 -21.61 -1.76 -9.07
C GLN A 126 -20.60 -0.87 -8.34
N THR A 127 -19.78 -1.46 -7.47
CA THR A 127 -18.67 -0.76 -6.83
C THR A 127 -17.41 -0.83 -7.71
N TRP A 128 -16.87 0.33 -8.09
CA TRP A 128 -15.52 0.40 -8.66
C TRP A 128 -14.48 0.54 -7.56
N VAL A 129 -13.31 0.00 -7.83
CA VAL A 129 -12.15 0.06 -6.92
C VAL A 129 -10.92 0.47 -7.72
N ALA A 130 -10.18 1.43 -7.19
CA ALA A 130 -8.85 1.81 -7.65
C ALA A 130 -7.84 1.51 -6.53
N LEU A 131 -7.07 0.45 -6.70
CA LEU A 131 -6.02 0.03 -5.78
C LEU A 131 -4.68 0.54 -6.30
N ALA A 132 -4.19 1.62 -5.71
CA ALA A 132 -2.98 2.31 -6.13
C ALA A 132 -1.82 2.06 -5.18
N PHE A 133 -0.60 1.98 -5.72
CA PHE A 133 0.62 1.98 -4.91
C PHE A 133 1.79 2.57 -5.70
N GLY A 134 2.70 3.20 -4.95
CA GLY A 134 4.00 3.61 -5.43
C GLY A 134 5.10 2.80 -4.76
N VAL A 135 6.11 2.38 -5.52
CA VAL A 135 7.28 1.67 -4.98
C VAL A 135 8.55 2.37 -5.45
N ASN A 136 9.38 2.74 -4.50
CA ASN A 136 10.71 3.28 -4.75
C ASN A 136 11.64 2.12 -5.17
N LEU A 137 11.76 1.90 -6.47
CA LEU A 137 12.63 0.85 -7.02
C LEU A 137 14.05 1.37 -7.27
N ALA A 138 14.16 2.47 -8.03
CA ALA A 138 15.42 3.03 -8.49
C ALA A 138 15.92 4.17 -7.60
N ASP A 139 15.00 5.00 -7.11
CA ASP A 139 15.33 6.21 -6.35
C ASP A 139 14.24 6.50 -5.32
N ALA A 140 14.61 7.22 -4.26
CA ALA A 140 13.69 7.62 -3.21
C ALA A 140 13.78 9.13 -3.00
N PRO A 141 12.64 9.85 -2.88
CA PRO A 141 12.67 11.28 -2.63
C PRO A 141 13.24 11.58 -1.25
N ASP A 142 14.01 12.63 -1.13
CA ASP A 142 14.38 13.20 0.16
C ASP A 142 13.14 13.78 0.81
N ASN A 143 12.68 13.14 1.88
CA ASN A 143 11.49 13.58 2.61
C ASN A 143 11.89 14.01 4.02
N ILE A 144 11.64 15.28 4.34
CA ILE A 144 11.98 15.88 5.63
C ILE A 144 11.19 15.29 6.80
N ASP A 145 9.96 14.84 6.56
CA ASP A 145 9.09 14.33 7.64
C ASP A 145 9.31 12.85 7.95
N GLN A 146 9.83 12.09 6.99
CA GLN A 146 9.95 10.64 7.08
C GLN A 146 11.10 10.14 6.21
N LYS A 147 11.98 9.30 6.78
CA LYS A 147 13.02 8.63 5.99
C LYS A 147 12.39 7.80 4.87
N THR A 148 12.97 7.91 3.69
CA THR A 148 12.63 7.11 2.50
C THR A 148 13.84 6.31 2.04
N THR A 149 13.61 5.24 1.31
CA THR A 149 14.64 4.41 0.69
C THR A 149 14.10 3.82 -0.60
N SER A 150 14.99 3.45 -1.50
CA SER A 150 14.68 2.65 -2.68
C SER A 150 15.18 1.21 -2.52
N ILE A 151 14.67 0.30 -3.34
CA ILE A 151 15.21 -1.07 -3.40
C ILE A 151 16.66 -1.03 -3.90
N ARG A 152 16.97 -0.14 -4.84
CA ARG A 152 18.31 0.06 -5.39
C ARG A 152 19.37 0.36 -4.32
N ASP A 153 19.01 1.16 -3.29
CA ASP A 153 19.93 1.51 -2.20
C ASP A 153 20.38 0.32 -1.36
N LEU A 154 19.65 -0.80 -1.44
CA LEU A 154 19.86 -2.01 -0.64
C LEU A 154 20.51 -3.15 -1.44
N LEU A 155 20.71 -2.94 -2.72
CA LEU A 155 21.38 -3.89 -3.61
C LEU A 155 22.89 -3.59 -3.68
N PRO A 156 23.71 -4.56 -4.12
CA PRO A 156 25.12 -4.32 -4.40
C PRO A 156 25.32 -3.10 -5.33
N PRO A 157 26.43 -2.35 -5.19
CA PRO A 157 26.68 -1.11 -5.95
C PRO A 157 26.49 -1.25 -7.46
N ASP A 158 26.86 -2.39 -8.04
CA ASP A 158 26.79 -2.62 -9.48
C ASP A 158 25.48 -3.30 -9.95
N ALA A 159 24.58 -3.66 -9.01
CA ALA A 159 23.30 -4.27 -9.37
C ALA A 159 22.33 -3.21 -9.90
N PRO A 160 21.62 -3.45 -11.02
CA PRO A 160 20.61 -2.51 -11.50
C PRO A 160 19.40 -2.49 -10.55
N ALA A 161 18.65 -1.37 -10.57
CA ALA A 161 17.32 -1.34 -9.96
C ALA A 161 16.39 -2.35 -10.65
N PRO A 162 15.42 -2.93 -9.93
CA PRO A 162 14.41 -3.77 -10.56
C PRO A 162 13.59 -2.96 -11.57
N GLU A 163 13.35 -3.55 -12.75
CA GLU A 163 12.48 -2.94 -13.74
C GLU A 163 11.02 -2.89 -13.26
N PRO A 164 10.30 -1.75 -13.38
CA PRO A 164 8.96 -1.59 -12.84
C PRO A 164 7.95 -2.63 -13.32
N LEU A 165 7.94 -2.97 -14.60
CA LEU A 165 7.01 -3.98 -15.14
C LEU A 165 7.39 -5.41 -14.71
N ALA A 166 8.67 -5.70 -14.56
CA ALA A 166 9.11 -6.99 -14.02
C ALA A 166 8.73 -7.14 -12.54
N PHE A 167 8.87 -6.07 -11.75
CA PHE A 167 8.42 -6.06 -10.36
C PHE A 167 6.90 -6.26 -10.27
N LEU A 168 6.12 -5.54 -11.09
CA LEU A 168 4.67 -5.72 -11.17
C LEU A 168 4.29 -7.16 -11.54
N ALA A 169 4.96 -7.76 -12.52
CA ALA A 169 4.72 -9.16 -12.94
C ALA A 169 4.94 -10.15 -11.79
N ALA A 170 5.96 -9.92 -10.95
CA ALA A 170 6.24 -10.75 -9.77
C ALA A 170 5.25 -10.51 -8.61
N LEU A 171 4.69 -9.30 -8.51
CA LEU A 171 3.71 -8.90 -7.49
C LEU A 171 2.31 -9.48 -7.77
N ARG A 172 1.86 -9.43 -9.02
CA ARG A 172 0.47 -9.75 -9.42
C ARG A 172 -0.03 -11.10 -8.87
N PRO A 173 0.67 -12.24 -9.04
CA PRO A 173 0.19 -13.53 -8.53
C PRO A 173 0.10 -13.58 -7.00
N LYS A 174 0.96 -12.88 -6.27
CA LYS A 174 0.89 -12.79 -4.81
C LYS A 174 -0.33 -12.01 -4.35
N LEU A 175 -0.58 -10.86 -4.98
CA LEU A 175 -1.73 -10.02 -4.68
C LEU A 175 -3.05 -10.74 -5.01
N GLU A 176 -3.12 -11.42 -6.16
CA GLU A 176 -4.26 -12.26 -6.54
C GLU A 176 -4.51 -13.37 -5.50
N GLY A 177 -3.46 -14.08 -5.11
CA GLY A 177 -3.54 -15.13 -4.09
C GLY A 177 -4.06 -14.62 -2.75
N TRP A 178 -3.55 -13.51 -2.25
CA TRP A 178 -4.04 -12.90 -1.01
C TRP A 178 -5.47 -12.40 -1.13
N SER A 179 -5.85 -11.79 -2.27
CA SER A 179 -7.23 -11.33 -2.48
C SER A 179 -8.22 -12.50 -2.55
N ALA A 180 -7.83 -13.63 -3.13
CA ALA A 180 -8.65 -14.84 -3.15
C ALA A 180 -8.83 -15.42 -1.74
N ARG A 181 -7.78 -15.44 -0.93
CA ARG A 181 -7.84 -15.92 0.45
C ARG A 181 -8.72 -15.06 1.35
N ILE A 182 -8.79 -13.75 1.15
CA ILE A 182 -9.76 -12.89 1.87
C ILE A 182 -11.19 -13.40 1.67
N VAL A 183 -11.54 -13.84 0.46
CA VAL A 183 -12.88 -14.31 0.14
C VAL A 183 -13.14 -15.71 0.68
N SER A 184 -12.17 -16.63 0.57
CA SER A 184 -12.34 -18.04 0.93
C SER A 184 -12.07 -18.34 2.40
N GLU A 185 -11.13 -17.63 3.05
CA GLU A 185 -10.64 -17.92 4.39
C GLU A 185 -10.90 -16.75 5.39
N GLY A 186 -11.35 -15.59 4.87
CA GLY A 186 -11.52 -14.38 5.67
C GLY A 186 -10.21 -13.63 5.91
N PHE A 187 -10.22 -12.72 6.88
CA PHE A 187 -9.09 -11.82 7.14
C PHE A 187 -7.98 -12.46 7.97
N GLU A 188 -8.27 -13.47 8.80
CA GLU A 188 -7.34 -13.95 9.83
C GLU A 188 -5.98 -14.44 9.28
N PRO A 189 -5.90 -15.20 8.16
CA PRO A 189 -4.61 -15.59 7.60
C PRO A 189 -3.80 -14.39 7.11
N LEU A 190 -4.45 -13.39 6.49
CA LEU A 190 -3.81 -12.17 6.04
C LEU A 190 -3.37 -11.32 7.23
N ARG A 191 -4.21 -11.20 8.27
CA ARG A 191 -3.88 -10.51 9.52
C ARG A 191 -2.63 -11.10 10.18
N ALA A 192 -2.56 -12.43 10.26
CA ALA A 192 -1.39 -13.13 10.81
C ALA A 192 -0.11 -12.82 10.00
N ALA A 193 -0.17 -12.92 8.67
CA ALA A 193 0.95 -12.61 7.78
C ALA A 193 1.38 -11.13 7.89
N TRP A 194 0.43 -10.22 8.04
CA TRP A 194 0.71 -8.80 8.24
C TRP A 194 1.39 -8.54 9.58
N LEU A 195 0.88 -9.13 10.68
CA LEU A 195 1.43 -8.97 12.02
C LEU A 195 2.87 -9.50 12.16
N GLN A 196 3.21 -10.59 11.45
CA GLN A 196 4.58 -11.10 11.39
C GLN A 196 5.57 -10.09 10.81
N ARG A 197 5.08 -9.12 10.03
CA ARG A 197 5.87 -8.06 9.37
C ARG A 197 5.63 -6.67 9.97
N ALA A 198 4.83 -6.58 11.05
CA ALA A 198 4.38 -5.30 11.58
C ALA A 198 5.56 -4.45 12.08
N TYR A 199 5.73 -3.26 11.48
CA TYR A 199 6.69 -2.26 11.93
C TYR A 199 6.16 -1.56 13.17
N GLY A 200 6.93 -1.57 14.25
CA GLY A 200 6.59 -0.91 15.51
C GLY A 200 5.70 -1.73 16.45
N LEU A 201 5.42 -3.02 16.16
CA LEU A 201 4.70 -3.88 17.10
C LEU A 201 5.45 -3.98 18.42
N GLY A 202 4.74 -3.79 19.53
CA GLY A 202 5.29 -3.76 20.89
C GLY A 202 5.96 -2.43 21.28
N GLN A 203 6.06 -1.45 20.39
CA GLN A 203 6.68 -0.16 20.66
C GLN A 203 5.63 0.89 21.03
N GLU A 204 6.06 1.91 21.78
CA GLU A 204 5.28 3.12 22.00
C GLU A 204 5.10 3.87 20.68
N ALA A 205 3.92 4.42 20.48
CA ALA A 205 3.57 5.17 19.28
C ALA A 205 2.67 6.34 19.60
N ARG A 206 2.71 7.34 18.75
CA ARG A 206 1.77 8.44 18.71
C ARG A 206 0.93 8.31 17.44
N VAL A 207 -0.39 8.24 17.59
CA VAL A 207 -1.32 8.18 16.47
C VAL A 207 -2.10 9.49 16.36
N VAL A 208 -2.08 10.09 15.16
CA VAL A 208 -2.78 11.35 14.87
C VAL A 208 -4.02 11.06 14.04
N GLN A 209 -5.19 11.46 14.56
CA GLN A 209 -6.50 11.35 13.91
C GLN A 209 -7.16 12.75 13.85
N GLY A 210 -7.00 13.46 12.72
CA GLY A 210 -7.42 14.86 12.65
C GLY A 210 -6.70 15.69 13.72
N GLU A 211 -7.42 16.33 14.63
CA GLU A 211 -6.87 17.13 15.74
C GLU A 211 -6.51 16.30 16.97
N GLN A 212 -6.93 15.04 17.04
CA GLN A 212 -6.67 14.17 18.19
C GLN A 212 -5.34 13.45 18.06
N THR A 213 -4.62 13.41 19.17
CA THR A 213 -3.39 12.62 19.31
C THR A 213 -3.62 11.58 20.41
N ILE A 214 -3.31 10.32 20.10
CA ILE A 214 -3.43 9.19 21.01
C ILE A 214 -2.04 8.57 21.14
N GLU A 215 -1.55 8.44 22.38
CA GLU A 215 -0.28 7.78 22.69
C GLU A 215 -0.52 6.43 23.35
N GLY A 216 0.29 5.45 23.01
CA GLY A 216 0.19 4.11 23.55
C GLY A 216 1.08 3.11 22.81
N ARG A 217 1.10 1.90 23.32
CA ARG A 217 1.88 0.80 22.76
C ARG A 217 1.08 0.08 21.69
N ILE A 218 1.68 -0.12 20.51
CA ILE A 218 1.08 -0.93 19.45
C ILE A 218 1.07 -2.39 19.89
N VAL A 219 -0.11 -3.01 19.97
CA VAL A 219 -0.25 -4.40 20.42
C VAL A 219 -0.84 -5.33 19.38
N GLY A 220 -1.41 -4.81 18.30
CA GLY A 220 -1.92 -5.65 17.23
C GLY A 220 -2.85 -4.95 16.26
N LEU A 221 -3.61 -5.78 15.56
CA LEU A 221 -4.75 -5.40 14.72
C LEU A 221 -5.99 -6.18 15.15
N THR A 222 -7.14 -5.52 15.10
CA THR A 222 -8.43 -6.22 15.26
C THR A 222 -8.74 -7.13 14.05
N SER A 223 -9.78 -7.95 14.17
CA SER A 223 -10.32 -8.74 13.05
C SER A 223 -10.90 -7.87 11.90
N ARG A 224 -10.93 -6.54 12.06
CA ARG A 224 -11.36 -5.58 11.03
C ARG A 224 -10.21 -4.72 10.50
N GLY A 225 -8.95 -4.99 10.94
CA GLY A 225 -7.77 -4.24 10.51
C GLY A 225 -7.57 -2.89 11.24
N GLU A 226 -8.32 -2.62 12.30
CA GLU A 226 -8.09 -1.46 13.16
C GLU A 226 -6.79 -1.68 13.96
N LEU A 227 -6.00 -0.63 14.15
CA LEU A 227 -4.81 -0.70 14.98
C LEU A 227 -5.21 -0.76 16.46
N GLU A 228 -4.65 -1.69 17.21
CA GLU A 228 -4.85 -1.81 18.65
C GLU A 228 -3.70 -1.12 19.39
N LEU A 229 -4.06 -0.17 20.25
CA LEU A 229 -3.13 0.54 21.15
C LEU A 229 -3.47 0.27 22.62
N ASP A 230 -2.51 -0.13 23.42
CA ASP A 230 -2.62 -0.07 24.87
C ASP A 230 -2.19 1.32 25.33
N THR A 231 -3.15 2.07 25.88
CA THR A 231 -2.93 3.42 26.40
C THR A 231 -3.01 3.45 27.93
N ALA A 232 -2.62 4.55 28.54
CA ALA A 232 -2.72 4.73 30.01
C ALA A 232 -4.17 4.59 30.54
N THR A 233 -5.18 4.78 29.65
CA THR A 233 -6.62 4.69 30.00
C THR A 233 -7.28 3.41 29.50
N GLY A 234 -6.51 2.43 28.98
CA GLY A 234 -6.99 1.16 28.46
C GLY A 234 -6.82 1.01 26.95
N ARG A 235 -7.31 -0.11 26.42
CA ARG A 235 -7.18 -0.44 24.98
C ARG A 235 -8.02 0.50 24.11
N ARG A 236 -7.38 1.04 23.07
CA ARG A 236 -8.03 1.87 22.04
C ARG A 236 -7.91 1.19 20.67
N LEU A 237 -9.01 1.23 19.91
CA LEU A 237 -9.10 0.73 18.54
C LEU A 237 -9.10 1.91 17.58
N ILE A 238 -8.18 1.91 16.64
CA ILE A 238 -7.95 3.02 15.72
C ILE A 238 -8.26 2.57 14.30
N ALA A 239 -9.36 3.07 13.74
CA ALA A 239 -9.80 2.72 12.38
C ALA A 239 -9.02 3.47 11.28
N ALA A 240 -8.53 4.68 11.57
CA ALA A 240 -7.77 5.50 10.63
C ALA A 240 -6.84 6.45 11.38
N GLY A 241 -5.65 6.73 10.85
CA GLY A 241 -4.70 7.63 11.50
C GLY A 241 -3.34 7.65 10.80
N ASP A 242 -2.44 8.48 11.29
CA ASP A 242 -1.02 8.46 10.95
C ASP A 242 -0.23 8.05 12.20
N VAL A 243 0.59 7.01 12.08
CA VAL A 243 1.39 6.45 13.18
C VAL A 243 2.80 7.02 13.15
N PHE A 244 3.24 7.50 14.29
CA PHE A 244 4.61 7.99 14.51
C PHE A 244 5.25 7.17 15.64
N LEU A 245 6.37 6.54 15.34
CA LEU A 245 7.20 5.88 16.33
C LEU A 245 8.25 6.86 16.89
N PRO A 246 8.71 6.69 18.13
CA PRO A 246 9.82 7.45 18.66
C PRO A 246 11.04 7.31 17.75
N LYS A 247 11.77 8.41 17.54
CA LYS A 247 13.07 8.31 16.86
C LYS A 247 13.98 7.45 17.75
N VAL A 248 14.51 6.37 17.20
CA VAL A 248 15.60 5.63 17.82
C VAL A 248 16.78 6.59 17.91
N ALA A 249 17.25 6.85 19.12
CA ALA A 249 18.38 7.72 19.39
C ALA A 249 19.68 7.14 18.81
#